data_8563012d2f471cafc690c0be83c6605d
#
_entry.id   8563012d2f471cafc690c0be83c6605d
#
_cell.length_a   1.000
_cell.length_b   1.000
_cell.length_c   1.000
_cell.angle_alpha   90.00
_cell.angle_beta   90.00
_cell.angle_gamma   90.00
#
_symmetry.space_group_name_H-M   'P 1'
#
loop_
_entity.id
_entity.type
_entity.pdbx_description
1 polymer ?
#
loop_
_entity_poly.entity_id
_entity_poly.type
_entity_poly.pdbx_seq_one_letter_code
_entity_poly.pdbx_strand_id
1 'polypeptide(L)'
;CGMRAVKDYAARIREAQQLSKLLSAPQGELSAAVVRLQEKAMAAEQRAAETALALILLRAEAEIREKAQTHEPLKAEEDGLCLILPPLPESALQRAVQPLKELFSGVVALFSGDDESGYAFLMFGDGVDWKPFLAELRTRGGKGGGGKDRVQGRIFCTEQEPTPLFHDFVIK
;
A
#
# COMPACT_ATOMS: atom_id res chain seq x y z
N CYS A 1 42.78 15.44 -30.67
CA CYS A 1 41.35 15.02 -30.66
C CYS A 1 41.13 13.48 -30.61
N GLY A 2 42.04 12.66 -31.16
CA GLY A 2 41.82 11.22 -31.28
C GLY A 2 41.82 10.41 -29.97
N MET A 3 42.71 10.70 -29.00
CA MET A 3 42.85 9.89 -27.78
C MET A 3 41.61 10.00 -26.82
N ARG A 4 40.89 11.10 -26.84
CA ARG A 4 39.69 11.29 -26.00
C ARG A 4 38.55 10.46 -26.54
N ALA A 5 38.34 10.46 -27.86
CA ALA A 5 37.34 9.65 -28.51
C ALA A 5 37.54 8.13 -28.30
N VAL A 6 38.80 7.67 -28.35
CA VAL A 6 39.16 6.25 -28.10
C VAL A 6 38.87 5.86 -26.62
N LYS A 7 39.16 6.72 -25.67
CA LYS A 7 38.87 6.47 -24.25
C LYS A 7 37.35 6.41 -24.00
N ASP A 8 36.61 7.35 -24.57
CA ASP A 8 35.14 7.40 -24.45
C ASP A 8 34.48 6.17 -25.09
N TYR A 9 34.99 5.74 -26.25
CA TYR A 9 34.52 4.53 -26.93
C TYR A 9 34.80 3.25 -26.10
N ALA A 10 36.01 3.13 -25.54
CA ALA A 10 36.38 2.00 -24.69
C ALA A 10 35.57 1.96 -23.38
N ALA A 11 35.17 3.11 -22.84
CA ALA A 11 34.28 3.20 -21.66
C ALA A 11 32.88 2.67 -22.00
N ARG A 12 32.30 3.12 -23.12
CA ARG A 12 30.97 2.66 -23.58
C ARG A 12 30.93 1.16 -23.88
N ILE A 13 31.99 0.60 -24.48
CA ILE A 13 32.07 -0.86 -24.70
C ILE A 13 32.06 -1.62 -23.38
N ARG A 14 32.84 -1.16 -22.40
CA ARG A 14 32.86 -1.80 -21.07
C ARG A 14 31.51 -1.73 -20.39
N GLU A 15 30.83 -0.62 -20.46
CA GLU A 15 29.48 -0.45 -19.93
C GLU A 15 28.47 -1.39 -20.62
N ALA A 16 28.50 -1.46 -21.95
CA ALA A 16 27.67 -2.39 -22.69
C ALA A 16 27.94 -3.85 -22.35
N GLN A 17 29.23 -4.23 -22.14
CA GLN A 17 29.61 -5.56 -21.68
C GLN A 17 29.10 -5.87 -20.27
N GLN A 18 29.13 -4.91 -19.35
CA GLN A 18 28.58 -5.07 -18.00
C GLN A 18 27.07 -5.25 -18.05
N LEU A 19 26.36 -4.42 -18.81
CA LEU A 19 24.90 -4.56 -19.00
C LEU A 19 24.53 -5.90 -19.65
N SER A 20 25.30 -6.34 -20.64
CA SER A 20 25.12 -7.64 -21.29
C SER A 20 25.22 -8.80 -20.30
N LYS A 21 26.19 -8.73 -19.36
CA LYS A 21 26.33 -9.73 -18.28
C LYS A 21 25.19 -9.68 -17.28
N LEU A 22 24.80 -8.46 -16.81
CA LEU A 22 23.71 -8.28 -15.85
C LEU A 22 22.36 -8.76 -16.41
N LEU A 23 22.10 -8.46 -17.68
CA LEU A 23 20.84 -8.81 -18.32
C LEU A 23 20.86 -10.20 -18.97
N SER A 24 22.02 -10.90 -18.93
CA SER A 24 22.23 -12.17 -19.63
C SER A 24 21.77 -12.13 -21.09
N ALA A 25 22.08 -11.02 -21.79
CA ALA A 25 21.63 -10.75 -23.14
C ALA A 25 22.81 -10.28 -24.04
N PRO A 26 22.82 -10.62 -25.34
CA PRO A 26 23.78 -10.08 -26.27
C PRO A 26 23.73 -8.55 -26.33
N GLN A 27 24.88 -7.89 -26.60
CA GLN A 27 24.94 -6.42 -26.64
C GLN A 27 23.95 -5.78 -27.62
N GLY A 28 23.65 -6.43 -28.74
CA GLY A 28 22.68 -5.95 -29.73
C GLY A 28 21.22 -6.08 -29.28
N GLU A 29 20.94 -6.80 -28.20
CA GLU A 29 19.58 -7.06 -27.69
C GLU A 29 19.32 -6.42 -26.31
N LEU A 30 20.20 -5.57 -25.82
CA LEU A 30 20.09 -4.97 -24.49
C LEU A 30 18.78 -4.22 -24.28
N SER A 31 18.32 -3.46 -25.28
CA SER A 31 17.04 -2.75 -25.20
C SER A 31 15.85 -3.71 -25.08
N ALA A 32 15.84 -4.79 -25.87
CA ALA A 32 14.81 -5.82 -25.77
C ALA A 32 14.84 -6.56 -24.41
N ALA A 33 16.04 -6.78 -23.87
CA ALA A 33 16.20 -7.39 -22.54
C ALA A 33 15.66 -6.49 -21.42
N VAL A 34 15.88 -5.17 -21.50
CA VAL A 34 15.31 -4.19 -20.57
C VAL A 34 13.79 -4.19 -20.64
N VAL A 35 13.20 -4.15 -21.84
CA VAL A 35 11.74 -4.21 -22.01
C VAL A 35 11.17 -5.48 -21.39
N ARG A 36 11.77 -6.65 -21.68
CA ARG A 36 11.33 -7.92 -21.04
C ARG A 36 11.44 -7.91 -19.53
N LEU A 37 12.46 -7.26 -18.97
CA LEU A 37 12.62 -7.12 -17.54
C LEU A 37 11.53 -6.23 -16.94
N GLN A 38 11.22 -5.11 -17.59
CA GLN A 38 10.13 -4.22 -17.18
C GLN A 38 8.77 -4.91 -17.23
N GLU A 39 8.47 -5.64 -18.30
CA GLU A 39 7.24 -6.43 -18.42
C GLU A 39 7.10 -7.47 -17.30
N LYS A 40 8.20 -8.19 -17.00
CA LYS A 40 8.23 -9.15 -15.90
C LYS A 40 8.03 -8.48 -14.53
N ALA A 41 8.65 -7.33 -14.30
CA ALA A 41 8.48 -6.56 -13.08
C ALA A 41 7.02 -6.10 -12.92
N MET A 42 6.44 -5.50 -13.95
CA MET A 42 5.02 -5.08 -13.94
C MET A 42 4.06 -6.25 -13.70
N ALA A 43 4.30 -7.40 -14.35
CA ALA A 43 3.49 -8.59 -14.13
C ALA A 43 3.63 -9.16 -12.70
N ALA A 44 4.82 -9.08 -12.11
CA ALA A 44 5.05 -9.50 -10.73
C ALA A 44 4.35 -8.56 -9.73
N GLU A 45 4.44 -7.25 -9.95
CA GLU A 45 3.73 -6.24 -9.14
C GLU A 45 2.22 -6.41 -9.22
N GLN A 46 1.68 -6.67 -10.41
CA GLN A 46 0.25 -6.91 -10.57
C GLN A 46 -0.20 -8.15 -9.81
N ARG A 47 0.52 -9.28 -9.91
CA ARG A 47 0.21 -10.51 -9.17
C ARG A 47 0.30 -10.29 -7.65
N ALA A 48 1.32 -9.56 -7.20
CA ALA A 48 1.46 -9.20 -5.79
C ALA A 48 0.25 -8.38 -5.30
N ALA A 49 -0.20 -7.39 -6.10
CA ALA A 49 -1.36 -6.58 -5.76
C ALA A 49 -2.67 -7.39 -5.75
N GLU A 50 -2.84 -8.36 -6.68
CA GLU A 50 -4.01 -9.25 -6.71
C GLU A 50 -4.05 -10.18 -5.49
N THR A 51 -2.90 -10.77 -5.14
CA THR A 51 -2.78 -11.62 -3.94
C THR A 51 -3.02 -10.83 -2.66
N ALA A 52 -2.48 -9.62 -2.58
CA ALA A 52 -2.68 -8.71 -1.47
C ALA A 52 -4.15 -8.30 -1.32
N LEU A 53 -4.84 -8.01 -2.43
CA LEU A 53 -6.27 -7.72 -2.43
C LEU A 53 -7.08 -8.91 -1.87
N ALA A 54 -6.80 -10.12 -2.32
CA ALA A 54 -7.46 -11.32 -1.81
C ALA A 54 -7.24 -11.48 -0.30
N LEU A 55 -6.02 -11.22 0.20
CA LEU A 55 -5.73 -11.25 1.63
C LEU A 55 -6.54 -10.22 2.41
N ILE A 56 -6.63 -8.99 1.92
CA ILE A 56 -7.42 -7.91 2.55
C ILE A 56 -8.88 -8.34 2.69
N LEU A 57 -9.48 -8.85 1.62
CA LEU A 57 -10.89 -9.26 1.62
C LEU A 57 -11.15 -10.44 2.56
N LEU A 58 -10.28 -11.45 2.57
CA LEU A 58 -10.39 -12.58 3.51
C LEU A 58 -10.29 -12.14 4.97
N ARG A 59 -9.39 -11.21 5.27
CA ARG A 59 -9.26 -10.65 6.62
C ARG A 59 -10.50 -9.84 7.01
N ALA A 60 -11.01 -9.02 6.10
CA ALA A 60 -12.24 -8.25 6.33
C ALA A 60 -13.44 -9.17 6.62
N GLU A 61 -13.65 -10.20 5.81
CA GLU A 61 -14.72 -11.18 6.02
C GLU A 61 -14.59 -11.91 7.36
N ALA A 62 -13.36 -12.29 7.74
CA ALA A 62 -13.11 -12.95 9.01
C ALA A 62 -13.45 -12.02 10.20
N GLU A 63 -13.00 -10.77 10.17
CA GLU A 63 -13.25 -9.77 11.20
C GLU A 63 -14.74 -9.44 11.33
N ILE A 64 -15.44 -9.26 10.20
CA ILE A 64 -16.89 -9.02 10.18
C ILE A 64 -17.63 -10.21 10.78
N ARG A 65 -17.23 -11.43 10.44
CA ARG A 65 -17.85 -12.66 10.98
C ARG A 65 -17.62 -12.81 12.48
N GLU A 66 -16.43 -12.51 12.97
CA GLU A 66 -16.09 -12.54 14.39
C GLU A 66 -16.91 -11.53 15.18
N LYS A 67 -17.02 -10.30 14.69
CA LYS A 67 -17.85 -9.26 15.29
C LYS A 67 -19.33 -9.65 15.32
N ALA A 68 -19.84 -10.25 14.26
CA ALA A 68 -21.23 -10.72 14.20
C ALA A 68 -21.54 -11.87 15.21
N GLN A 69 -20.51 -12.61 15.66
CA GLN A 69 -20.69 -13.68 16.65
C GLN A 69 -20.61 -13.19 18.10
N THR A 70 -19.93 -12.06 18.33
CA THR A 70 -19.62 -11.59 19.69
C THR A 70 -20.55 -10.47 20.17
N HIS A 71 -21.32 -9.82 19.31
CA HIS A 71 -22.16 -8.67 19.66
C HIS A 71 -23.62 -8.83 19.21
N GLU A 72 -24.52 -8.14 19.92
CA GLU A 72 -25.86 -7.83 19.44
C GLU A 72 -25.78 -7.18 18.04
N PRO A 73 -26.88 -7.24 17.23
CA PRO A 73 -26.81 -6.90 15.81
C PRO A 73 -26.09 -5.56 15.58
N LEU A 74 -25.01 -5.62 14.80
CA LEU A 74 -24.17 -4.53 14.38
C LEU A 74 -25.03 -3.31 14.01
N LYS A 75 -25.01 -2.27 14.85
CA LYS A 75 -25.47 -0.97 14.44
C LYS A 75 -24.38 -0.39 13.53
N ALA A 76 -24.64 -0.41 12.24
CA ALA A 76 -23.69 -0.01 11.20
C ALA A 76 -23.14 1.42 11.38
N GLU A 77 -23.71 2.22 12.26
CA GLU A 77 -23.30 3.59 12.55
C GLU A 77 -22.26 3.71 13.68
N GLU A 78 -22.10 2.68 14.52
CA GLU A 78 -21.19 2.72 15.69
C GLU A 78 -19.96 1.83 15.55
N ASP A 79 -19.94 0.90 14.58
CA ASP A 79 -18.85 -0.08 14.41
C ASP A 79 -17.97 0.25 13.19
N GLY A 80 -16.71 0.54 13.45
CA GLY A 80 -15.68 0.64 12.41
C GLY A 80 -14.97 -0.69 12.16
N LEU A 81 -14.54 -0.93 10.93
CA LEU A 81 -13.67 -2.05 10.56
C LEU A 81 -12.22 -1.57 10.49
N CYS A 82 -11.37 -2.05 11.42
CA CYS A 82 -9.94 -1.76 11.43
C CYS A 82 -9.14 -3.02 11.13
N LEU A 83 -8.37 -2.99 10.04
CA LEU A 83 -7.51 -4.11 9.63
C LEU A 83 -6.04 -3.72 9.71
N ILE A 84 -5.27 -4.46 10.49
CA ILE A 84 -3.82 -4.38 10.51
C ILE A 84 -3.26 -5.49 9.62
N LEU A 85 -2.47 -5.12 8.64
CA LEU A 85 -2.01 -5.95 7.55
C LEU A 85 -0.49 -5.92 7.47
N PRO A 86 0.17 -6.99 7.04
CA PRO A 86 1.60 -6.95 6.75
C PRO A 86 1.90 -5.92 5.65
N PRO A 87 3.18 -5.59 5.39
CA PRO A 87 3.53 -4.70 4.30
C PRO A 87 2.98 -5.18 2.96
N LEU A 88 2.07 -4.40 2.36
CA LEU A 88 1.40 -4.69 1.09
C LEU A 88 1.61 -3.53 0.11
N PRO A 89 1.52 -3.79 -1.21
CA PRO A 89 1.55 -2.74 -2.22
C PRO A 89 0.40 -1.73 -2.01
N GLU A 90 0.70 -0.43 -2.07
CA GLU A 90 -0.32 0.63 -1.94
C GLU A 90 -1.45 0.49 -2.97
N SER A 91 -1.12 -0.01 -4.16
CA SER A 91 -2.12 -0.30 -5.20
C SER A 91 -3.17 -1.33 -4.77
N ALA A 92 -2.81 -2.28 -3.89
CA ALA A 92 -3.76 -3.25 -3.34
C ALA A 92 -4.73 -2.59 -2.35
N LEU A 93 -4.23 -1.71 -1.48
CA LEU A 93 -5.08 -0.93 -0.56
C LEU A 93 -6.10 -0.10 -1.34
N GLN A 94 -5.67 0.58 -2.40
CA GLN A 94 -6.56 1.40 -3.25
C GLN A 94 -7.63 0.56 -3.95
N ARG A 95 -7.27 -0.63 -4.46
CA ARG A 95 -8.20 -1.55 -5.11
C ARG A 95 -9.20 -2.19 -4.14
N ALA A 96 -8.85 -2.28 -2.85
CA ALA A 96 -9.72 -2.84 -1.83
C ALA A 96 -10.90 -1.93 -1.43
N VAL A 97 -10.83 -0.63 -1.73
CA VAL A 97 -11.85 0.35 -1.30
C VAL A 97 -13.24 -0.04 -1.79
N GLN A 98 -13.39 -0.31 -3.10
CA GLN A 98 -14.71 -0.60 -3.66
C GLN A 98 -15.29 -1.92 -3.14
N PRO A 99 -14.56 -3.06 -3.17
CA PRO A 99 -15.06 -4.31 -2.61
C PRO A 99 -15.40 -4.21 -1.11
N LEU A 100 -14.60 -3.48 -0.34
CA LEU A 100 -14.86 -3.31 1.09
C LEU A 100 -16.08 -2.44 1.38
N LYS A 101 -16.37 -1.44 0.56
CA LYS A 101 -17.62 -0.66 0.64
C LYS A 101 -18.86 -1.51 0.35
N GLU A 102 -18.74 -2.52 -0.47
CA GLU A 102 -19.82 -3.47 -0.74
C GLU A 102 -20.02 -4.49 0.40
N LEU A 103 -18.93 -4.86 1.09
CA LEU A 103 -18.95 -5.78 2.22
C LEU A 103 -19.38 -5.13 3.53
N PHE A 104 -19.04 -3.85 3.73
CA PHE A 104 -19.23 -3.16 5.00
C PHE A 104 -19.63 -1.70 4.78
N SER A 105 -20.78 -1.30 5.33
CA SER A 105 -21.35 0.03 5.15
C SER A 105 -20.83 1.10 6.11
N GLY A 106 -19.99 0.73 7.08
CA GLY A 106 -19.42 1.65 8.08
C GLY A 106 -18.07 2.24 7.67
N VAL A 107 -17.35 2.76 8.67
CA VAL A 107 -16.01 3.29 8.49
C VAL A 107 -15.00 2.15 8.43
N VAL A 108 -14.13 2.18 7.43
CA VAL A 108 -13.07 1.18 7.24
C VAL A 108 -11.72 1.85 7.34
N ALA A 109 -10.82 1.26 8.14
CA ALA A 109 -9.41 1.62 8.22
C ALA A 109 -8.53 0.43 7.88
N LEU A 110 -7.64 0.62 6.94
CA LEU A 110 -6.60 -0.32 6.54
C LEU A 110 -5.25 0.25 6.96
N PHE A 111 -4.51 -0.48 7.77
CA PHE A 111 -3.13 -0.18 8.11
C PHE A 111 -2.24 -1.29 7.58
N SER A 112 -1.23 -0.96 6.78
CA SER A 112 -0.34 -1.92 6.16
C SER A 112 1.10 -1.51 6.38
N GLY A 113 1.89 -2.37 7.02
CA GLY A 113 3.27 -2.07 7.36
C GLY A 113 3.82 -2.97 8.44
N ASP A 114 4.85 -2.48 9.09
CA ASP A 114 5.51 -3.07 10.24
C ASP A 114 6.06 -1.97 11.17
N ASP A 115 6.51 -2.38 12.37
CA ASP A 115 7.02 -1.47 13.40
C ASP A 115 8.34 -0.79 13.01
N GLU A 116 9.10 -1.35 12.06
CA GLU A 116 10.37 -0.78 11.62
C GLU A 116 10.17 0.28 10.54
N SER A 117 9.30 -0.01 9.56
CA SER A 117 9.05 0.85 8.39
C SER A 117 7.88 1.81 8.60
N GLY A 118 7.08 1.57 9.64
CA GLY A 118 5.82 2.26 9.89
C GLY A 118 4.68 1.75 9.00
N TYR A 119 3.49 2.27 9.23
CA TYR A 119 2.25 1.83 8.59
C TYR A 119 1.77 2.84 7.57
N ALA A 120 1.60 2.40 6.32
CA ALA A 120 0.75 3.10 5.36
C ALA A 120 -0.71 2.87 5.76
N PHE A 121 -1.53 3.91 5.73
CA PHE A 121 -2.95 3.78 6.04
C PHE A 121 -3.83 4.30 4.92
N LEU A 122 -5.00 3.71 4.82
CA LEU A 122 -6.10 4.14 3.98
C LEU A 122 -7.40 3.99 4.77
N MET A 123 -8.10 5.08 4.99
CA MET A 123 -9.37 5.09 5.70
C MET A 123 -10.45 5.72 4.82
N PHE A 124 -11.65 5.17 4.88
CA PHE A 124 -12.80 5.66 4.15
C PHE A 124 -14.11 5.35 4.88
N GLY A 125 -15.12 6.15 4.61
CA GLY A 125 -16.45 6.02 5.18
C GLY A 125 -17.28 7.23 4.80
N ASP A 126 -18.58 7.06 4.74
CA ASP A 126 -19.48 8.13 4.35
C ASP A 126 -19.82 9.02 5.56
N GLY A 127 -19.85 10.34 5.37
CA GLY A 127 -20.25 11.29 6.40
C GLY A 127 -19.21 11.60 7.49
N VAL A 128 -17.99 11.07 7.40
CA VAL A 128 -16.93 11.23 8.42
C VAL A 128 -16.16 12.53 8.23
N ASP A 129 -15.99 13.32 9.29
CA ASP A 129 -15.06 14.45 9.29
C ASP A 129 -13.63 13.97 9.65
N TRP A 130 -12.78 13.85 8.65
CA TRP A 130 -11.39 13.39 8.80
C TRP A 130 -10.42 14.45 9.36
N LYS A 131 -10.85 15.70 9.53
CA LYS A 131 -9.95 16.79 9.99
C LYS A 131 -9.38 16.55 11.38
N PRO A 132 -10.16 16.11 12.39
CA PRO A 132 -9.62 15.82 13.71
C PRO A 132 -8.58 14.69 13.64
N PHE A 133 -8.85 13.60 12.90
CA PHE A 133 -7.90 12.51 12.69
C PHE A 133 -6.59 13.01 12.08
N LEU A 134 -6.66 13.79 11.02
CA LEU A 134 -5.48 14.34 10.36
C LEU A 134 -4.70 15.32 11.26
N ALA A 135 -5.37 16.02 12.16
CA ALA A 135 -4.72 16.86 13.16
C ALA A 135 -3.93 16.01 14.17
N GLU A 136 -4.57 14.99 14.75
CA GLU A 136 -3.94 14.05 15.68
C GLU A 136 -2.78 13.28 15.02
N LEU A 137 -2.97 12.81 13.80
CA LEU A 137 -1.93 12.15 13.02
C LEU A 137 -0.66 13.01 12.93
N ARG A 138 -0.81 14.32 12.70
CA ARG A 138 0.32 15.26 12.60
C ARG A 138 1.04 15.45 13.94
N THR A 139 0.31 15.46 15.05
CA THR A 139 0.92 15.55 16.40
C THR A 139 1.80 14.35 16.71
N ARG A 140 1.48 13.19 16.15
CA ARG A 140 2.25 11.94 16.26
C ARG A 140 3.34 11.79 15.18
N GLY A 141 3.61 12.86 14.42
CA GLY A 141 4.64 12.84 13.36
C GLY A 141 4.24 12.10 12.08
N GLY A 142 2.98 11.67 11.96
CA GLY A 142 2.45 11.04 10.76
C GLY A 142 2.22 12.06 9.64
N LYS A 143 2.14 11.56 8.41
CA LYS A 143 1.85 12.34 7.22
C LYS A 143 0.65 11.76 6.51
N GLY A 144 -0.32 12.58 6.19
CA GLY A 144 -1.50 12.12 5.49
C GLY A 144 -2.33 13.28 4.95
N GLY A 145 -3.26 12.91 4.10
CA GLY A 145 -4.20 13.82 3.49
C GLY A 145 -5.27 13.07 2.74
N GLY A 146 -6.25 13.78 2.25
CA GLY A 146 -7.34 13.17 1.49
C GLY A 146 -8.47 14.13 1.24
N GLY A 147 -9.57 13.59 0.77
CA GLY A 147 -10.82 14.30 0.48
C GLY A 147 -11.89 14.06 1.53
N LYS A 148 -13.14 14.26 1.10
CA LYS A 148 -14.32 14.10 1.95
C LYS A 148 -14.59 12.64 2.32
N ASP A 149 -14.34 11.72 1.37
CA ASP A 149 -14.77 10.33 1.48
C ASP A 149 -13.66 9.38 1.90
N ARG A 150 -12.40 9.84 1.85
CA ARG A 150 -11.24 9.03 2.22
C ARG A 150 -10.03 9.87 2.57
N VAL A 151 -9.19 9.29 3.44
CA VAL A 151 -7.87 9.80 3.81
C VAL A 151 -6.84 8.68 3.71
N GLN A 152 -5.60 9.05 3.38
CA GLN A 152 -4.49 8.13 3.27
C GLN A 152 -3.20 8.80 3.73
N GLY A 153 -2.22 7.99 4.11
CA GLY A 153 -0.94 8.51 4.53
C GLY A 153 -0.04 7.45 5.14
N ARG A 154 0.87 7.90 5.98
CA ARG A 154 1.78 7.03 6.71
C ARG A 154 1.93 7.52 8.15
N ILE A 155 1.99 6.58 9.07
CA ILE A 155 2.25 6.79 10.50
C ILE A 155 3.38 5.87 10.95
N PHE A 156 4.22 6.38 11.85
CA PHE A 156 5.24 5.60 12.54
C PHE A 156 4.73 5.32 13.96
N CYS A 157 4.31 4.10 14.18
CA CYS A 157 3.77 3.63 15.46
C CYS A 157 3.99 2.11 15.57
N THR A 158 3.75 1.54 16.74
CA THR A 158 3.76 0.09 16.94
C THR A 158 2.43 -0.53 16.51
N GLU A 159 2.40 -1.84 16.24
CA GLU A 159 1.20 -2.58 15.79
C GLU A 159 -0.02 -2.39 16.71
N GLN A 160 0.20 -2.11 17.97
CA GLN A 160 -0.87 -1.93 18.96
C GLN A 160 -1.55 -0.55 18.92
N GLU A 161 -0.95 0.46 18.29
CA GLU A 161 -1.43 1.85 18.30
C GLU A 161 -2.46 2.19 17.19
N PRO A 162 -2.47 1.56 16.01
CA PRO A 162 -3.46 1.88 14.96
C PRO A 162 -4.90 1.67 15.40
N THR A 163 -5.19 0.58 16.12
CA THR A 163 -6.56 0.24 16.55
C THR A 163 -7.13 1.26 17.55
N PRO A 164 -6.48 1.60 18.66
CA PRO A 164 -6.95 2.66 19.56
C PRO A 164 -7.09 4.01 18.85
N LEU A 165 -6.11 4.38 18.02
CA LEU A 165 -6.15 5.62 17.25
C LEU A 165 -7.38 5.69 16.35
N PHE A 166 -7.76 4.58 15.73
CA PHE A 166 -8.96 4.48 14.91
C PHE A 166 -10.24 4.54 15.75
N HIS A 167 -10.32 3.76 16.85
CA HIS A 167 -11.48 3.71 17.70
C HIS A 167 -11.81 5.06 18.34
N ASP A 168 -10.84 5.81 18.79
CA ASP A 168 -11.01 7.14 19.37
C ASP A 168 -11.66 8.14 18.39
N PHE A 169 -11.62 7.86 17.09
CA PHE A 169 -12.19 8.70 16.04
C PHE A 169 -13.54 8.25 15.53
N VAL A 170 -13.81 6.95 15.53
CA VAL A 170 -15.00 6.37 14.90
C VAL A 170 -16.13 6.18 15.90
N ILE A 171 -15.82 6.01 17.18
CA ILE A 171 -16.80 5.71 18.23
C ILE A 171 -17.13 6.97 19.08
N LYS A 172 -17.03 8.14 18.50
CA LYS A 172 -17.59 9.37 19.05
C LYS A 172 -18.92 9.66 18.36
#